data_7790bad89c33af214a8ac4d7345e881b
#
_entry.id   7790bad89c33af214a8ac4d7345e881b
#
_cell.length_a   1.000
_cell.length_b   1.000
_cell.length_c   1.000
_cell.angle_alpha   90.00
_cell.angle_beta   90.00
_cell.angle_gamma   90.00
#
_symmetry.space_group_name_H-M   'P 1'
#
loop_
_entity.id
_entity.type
_entity.pdbx_description
1 polymer ?
#
loop_
_entity_poly.entity_id
_entity_poly.type
_entity_poly.pdbx_seq_one_letter_code
_entity_poly.pdbx_strand_id
1 'polypeptide(L)'
;YTTVVSNRYTRCMALNKEQNEALALVHAVAFLNPFGRRRQSWEEELGDLVPGKSQDDVRERLHKFLDELLEEIFKTHKSISSFQEIEREYVETACLFAAFLRYRKQFDDFIAAQLETTDNLKLPFTEDFHQELKRFGMPDSQIWRYLAIFFQLRRAYYFIGRLIQGQGESVSRLREQLWQNVFTEDSRLYNEHLWNRMEDFSTLLLGETGTGKGNAAAAIGQSGFIPFDPKKSAFKERFTSAFVAINLAEYPETLIESELFGHRKGAFTGAVDGHDGIFQRCSPYGALFLDEIGDVSLPLQVKLLRTLQERTFAKVGSHEKLRFQGRIIAATNRDVRSLVEEGKM
;
A
#
# COMPACT_ATOMS: atom_id res chain seq x y z
N TYR A 1 29.52 24.51 35.08
CA TYR A 1 28.15 24.03 34.88
C TYR A 1 28.00 23.05 33.69
N THR A 2 29.11 22.64 33.02
CA THR A 2 29.06 21.84 31.78
C THR A 2 29.49 20.37 31.97
N THR A 3 29.78 19.94 33.21
CA THR A 3 30.36 18.58 33.43
C THR A 3 29.41 17.61 34.15
N VAL A 4 28.19 18.02 34.49
CA VAL A 4 27.25 17.16 35.26
C VAL A 4 26.14 16.56 34.40
N VAL A 5 25.95 17.02 33.15
CA VAL A 5 24.88 16.52 32.24
C VAL A 5 25.31 15.26 31.48
N SER A 6 26.63 15.04 31.32
CA SER A 6 27.15 13.87 30.55
C SER A 6 27.01 12.51 31.26
N ASN A 7 26.78 12.48 32.56
CA ASN A 7 26.87 11.23 33.34
C ASN A 7 25.52 10.59 33.73
N ARG A 8 24.38 11.16 33.27
CA ARG A 8 23.05 10.57 33.49
C ARG A 8 22.51 9.78 32.32
N TYR A 9 23.08 9.93 31.13
CA TYR A 9 22.64 9.17 29.91
C TYR A 9 23.43 7.88 29.68
N THR A 10 24.46 7.57 30.42
CA THR A 10 25.29 6.35 30.31
C THR A 10 24.79 5.17 31.15
N ARG A 11 23.65 5.28 31.81
CA ARG A 11 23.06 4.17 32.58
C ARG A 11 21.82 3.66 31.85
N CYS A 12 21.95 2.53 31.16
CA CYS A 12 20.94 1.63 30.59
C CYS A 12 20.81 1.63 29.07
N MET A 13 21.89 1.58 28.31
CA MET A 13 21.81 0.95 26.99
C MET A 13 21.82 -0.57 27.17
N ALA A 14 20.74 -1.23 26.75
CA ALA A 14 20.62 -2.69 26.76
C ALA A 14 21.43 -3.33 25.63
N LEU A 15 21.70 -2.58 24.56
CA LEU A 15 22.48 -2.97 23.39
C LEU A 15 23.92 -2.45 23.50
N ASN A 16 24.89 -3.22 23.00
CA ASN A 16 26.24 -2.74 22.82
C ASN A 16 26.33 -1.76 21.64
N LYS A 17 27.49 -1.06 21.52
CA LYS A 17 27.67 -0.04 20.49
C LYS A 17 27.52 -0.58 19.06
N GLU A 18 28.10 -1.72 18.75
CA GLU A 18 28.07 -2.35 17.43
C GLU A 18 26.65 -2.79 17.07
N GLN A 19 25.91 -3.40 17.99
CA GLN A 19 24.51 -3.76 17.82
C GLN A 19 23.65 -2.53 17.54
N ASN A 20 23.86 -1.46 18.27
CA ASN A 20 23.08 -0.22 18.10
C ASN A 20 23.35 0.46 16.75
N GLU A 21 24.62 0.52 16.30
CA GLU A 21 24.99 1.06 14.99
C GLU A 21 24.40 0.21 13.85
N ALA A 22 24.49 -1.12 13.93
CA ALA A 22 23.91 -2.03 12.94
C ALA A 22 22.38 -1.92 12.86
N LEU A 23 21.70 -1.89 14.00
CA LEU A 23 20.24 -1.77 14.05
C LEU A 23 19.75 -0.38 13.58
N ALA A 24 20.48 0.68 13.89
CA ALA A 24 20.17 2.03 13.39
C ALA A 24 20.26 2.10 11.86
N LEU A 25 21.24 1.43 11.25
CA LEU A 25 21.35 1.34 9.80
C LEU A 25 20.20 0.52 9.19
N VAL A 26 19.88 -0.63 9.78
CA VAL A 26 18.71 -1.44 9.36
C VAL A 26 17.43 -0.64 9.43
N HIS A 27 17.22 0.12 10.51
CA HIS A 27 16.05 0.98 10.69
C HIS A 27 15.97 2.07 9.61
N ALA A 28 17.09 2.69 9.24
CA ALA A 28 17.14 3.70 8.18
C ALA A 28 16.79 3.13 6.80
N VAL A 29 17.14 1.86 6.53
CA VAL A 29 16.94 1.20 5.24
C VAL A 29 15.55 0.56 5.09
N ALA A 30 15.00 0.00 6.17
CA ALA A 30 13.78 -0.79 6.13
C ALA A 30 12.57 -0.04 5.54
N PHE A 31 12.52 1.27 5.72
CA PHE A 31 11.41 2.13 5.28
C PHE A 31 11.65 2.88 3.96
N LEU A 32 12.79 2.66 3.31
CA LEU A 32 13.09 3.35 2.05
C LEU A 32 12.24 2.84 0.89
N ASN A 33 11.90 3.77 -0.01
CA ASN A 33 11.25 3.46 -1.27
C ASN A 33 12.15 2.53 -2.12
N PRO A 34 11.69 1.32 -2.50
CA PRO A 34 12.50 0.36 -3.24
C PRO A 34 12.84 0.80 -4.68
N PHE A 35 12.16 1.82 -5.20
CA PHE A 35 12.41 2.42 -6.52
C PHE A 35 13.19 3.73 -6.44
N GLY A 36 13.48 4.23 -5.23
CA GLY A 36 14.17 5.50 -5.02
C GLY A 36 15.69 5.39 -5.12
N ARG A 37 16.35 6.47 -5.53
CA ARG A 37 17.83 6.55 -5.64
C ARG A 37 18.53 6.31 -4.29
N ARG A 38 17.94 6.77 -3.19
CA ARG A 38 18.46 6.53 -1.84
C ARG A 38 18.60 5.06 -1.50
N ARG A 39 17.71 4.20 -2.04
CA ARG A 39 17.77 2.76 -1.82
C ARG A 39 19.05 2.14 -2.40
N GLN A 40 19.48 2.57 -3.58
CA GLN A 40 20.68 2.04 -4.22
C GLN A 40 21.94 2.34 -3.41
N SER A 41 22.10 3.59 -2.91
CA SER A 41 23.25 3.96 -2.08
C SER A 41 23.27 3.20 -0.75
N TRP A 42 22.12 2.94 -0.15
CA TRP A 42 22.03 2.17 1.09
C TRP A 42 22.25 0.66 0.90
N GLU A 43 21.89 0.11 -0.26
CA GLU A 43 22.26 -1.29 -0.60
C GLU A 43 23.78 -1.44 -0.75
N GLU A 44 24.48 -0.42 -1.19
CA GLU A 44 25.96 -0.35 -1.21
C GLU A 44 26.52 -0.29 0.23
N GLU A 45 26.01 0.59 1.08
CA GLU A 45 26.43 0.71 2.49
C GLU A 45 26.12 -0.56 3.31
N LEU A 46 24.96 -1.20 3.07
CA LEU A 46 24.67 -2.52 3.64
C LEU A 46 25.58 -3.62 3.09
N GLY A 47 26.04 -3.50 1.85
CA GLY A 47 27.02 -4.39 1.25
C GLY A 47 28.37 -4.37 1.99
N ASP A 48 28.74 -3.24 2.61
CA ASP A 48 29.92 -3.13 3.44
C ASP A 48 29.78 -3.82 4.81
N LEU A 49 28.56 -3.82 5.38
CA LEU A 49 28.24 -4.62 6.59
C LEU A 49 28.21 -6.13 6.33
N VAL A 50 27.88 -6.52 5.12
CA VAL A 50 27.71 -7.93 4.71
C VAL A 50 28.44 -8.20 3.39
N PRO A 51 29.77 -8.24 3.32
CA PRO A 51 30.55 -8.30 2.09
C PRO A 51 30.26 -9.54 1.20
N GLY A 52 30.16 -9.34 -0.14
CA GLY A 52 29.92 -10.38 -1.15
C GLY A 52 29.60 -9.83 -2.56
N LYS A 53 29.49 -10.68 -3.58
CA LYS A 53 29.63 -10.29 -5.00
C LYS A 53 28.37 -10.15 -5.86
N SER A 54 27.13 -10.41 -5.33
CA SER A 54 25.88 -10.39 -6.12
C SER A 54 24.71 -9.81 -5.34
N GLN A 55 23.73 -9.15 -6.01
CA GLN A 55 22.57 -8.51 -5.36
C GLN A 55 21.65 -9.51 -4.64
N ASP A 56 21.41 -10.68 -5.20
CA ASP A 56 20.61 -11.72 -4.53
C ASP A 56 21.34 -12.29 -3.33
N ASP A 57 22.65 -12.38 -3.41
CA ASP A 57 23.54 -12.76 -2.32
C ASP A 57 23.58 -11.70 -1.18
N VAL A 58 23.46 -10.40 -1.46
CA VAL A 58 23.37 -9.35 -0.42
C VAL A 58 22.14 -9.51 0.46
N ARG A 59 20.99 -9.83 -0.11
CA ARG A 59 19.73 -10.01 0.65
C ARG A 59 19.72 -11.26 1.51
N GLU A 60 20.24 -12.36 0.99
CA GLU A 60 20.43 -13.60 1.76
C GLU A 60 21.40 -13.42 2.92
N ARG A 61 22.52 -12.73 2.68
CA ARG A 61 23.50 -12.41 3.71
C ARG A 61 22.95 -11.45 4.76
N LEU A 62 22.21 -10.43 4.33
CA LEU A 62 21.54 -9.51 5.25
C LEU A 62 20.52 -10.25 6.13
N HIS A 63 19.75 -11.17 5.56
CA HIS A 63 18.83 -12.00 6.32
C HIS A 63 19.55 -12.83 7.37
N LYS A 64 20.62 -13.53 6.97
CA LYS A 64 21.45 -14.33 7.89
C LYS A 64 22.09 -13.48 8.98
N PHE A 65 22.65 -12.34 8.62
CA PHE A 65 23.20 -11.38 9.57
C PHE A 65 22.16 -10.90 10.61
N LEU A 66 20.97 -10.57 10.14
CA LEU A 66 19.87 -10.15 11.03
C LEU A 66 19.43 -11.28 11.96
N ASP A 67 19.34 -12.51 11.46
CA ASP A 67 18.99 -13.66 12.28
C ASP A 67 20.05 -13.88 13.39
N GLU A 68 21.33 -13.88 13.03
CA GLU A 68 22.44 -14.02 14.01
C GLU A 68 22.45 -12.89 15.06
N LEU A 69 22.27 -11.64 14.61
CA LEU A 69 22.21 -10.47 15.47
C LEU A 69 21.02 -10.52 16.45
N LEU A 70 19.83 -10.86 15.93
CA LEU A 70 18.62 -10.98 16.76
C LEU A 70 18.71 -12.14 17.74
N GLU A 71 19.26 -13.29 17.31
CA GLU A 71 19.52 -14.43 18.22
C GLU A 71 20.45 -14.04 19.37
N GLU A 72 21.53 -13.29 19.10
CA GLU A 72 22.43 -12.79 20.13
C GLU A 72 21.74 -11.85 21.12
N ILE A 73 20.98 -10.87 20.61
CA ILE A 73 20.24 -9.90 21.40
C ILE A 73 19.22 -10.60 22.30
N PHE A 74 18.45 -11.54 21.76
CA PHE A 74 17.39 -12.23 22.50
C PHE A 74 17.88 -13.38 23.40
N LYS A 75 19.18 -13.72 23.42
CA LYS A 75 19.79 -14.55 24.47
C LYS A 75 19.73 -13.85 25.85
N THR A 76 19.87 -12.53 25.86
CA THR A 76 19.89 -11.73 27.10
C THR A 76 18.57 -11.01 27.39
N HIS A 77 17.75 -10.80 26.39
CA HIS A 77 16.47 -10.08 26.46
C HIS A 77 15.31 -11.01 26.11
N LYS A 78 14.22 -10.96 26.91
CA LYS A 78 13.09 -11.88 26.72
C LYS A 78 12.08 -11.42 25.68
N SER A 79 12.03 -10.11 25.39
CA SER A 79 11.04 -9.53 24.46
C SER A 79 11.42 -8.12 24.03
N ILE A 80 10.83 -7.63 22.96
CA ILE A 80 10.96 -6.25 22.47
C ILE A 80 10.60 -5.23 23.57
N SER A 81 9.67 -5.55 24.46
CA SER A 81 9.26 -4.67 25.55
C SER A 81 10.32 -4.45 26.63
N SER A 82 11.40 -5.22 26.65
CA SER A 82 12.53 -5.04 27.59
C SER A 82 13.47 -3.91 27.20
N PHE A 83 13.36 -3.37 25.98
CA PHE A 83 14.16 -2.26 25.48
C PHE A 83 13.48 -0.92 25.74
N GLN A 84 14.27 0.16 25.82
CA GLN A 84 13.78 1.53 25.96
C GLN A 84 13.57 2.18 24.58
N GLU A 85 12.73 3.19 24.53
CA GLU A 85 12.23 3.93 23.36
C GLU A 85 12.97 3.72 22.02
N ILE A 86 14.15 4.29 21.84
CA ILE A 86 14.89 4.23 20.56
C ILE A 86 15.40 2.82 20.25
N GLU A 87 15.98 2.15 21.25
CA GLU A 87 16.47 0.78 21.07
C GLU A 87 15.32 -0.18 20.75
N ARG A 88 14.16 0.02 21.38
CA ARG A 88 12.96 -0.75 21.13
C ARG A 88 12.49 -0.60 19.68
N GLU A 89 12.48 0.64 19.16
CA GLU A 89 12.10 0.92 17.77
C GLU A 89 13.07 0.22 16.79
N TYR A 90 14.37 0.27 17.06
CA TYR A 90 15.39 -0.37 16.24
C TYR A 90 15.25 -1.90 16.24
N VAL A 91 15.10 -2.50 17.42
CA VAL A 91 14.92 -3.97 17.57
C VAL A 91 13.62 -4.43 16.92
N GLU A 92 12.51 -3.71 17.12
CA GLU A 92 11.23 -4.01 16.49
C GLU A 92 11.35 -3.97 14.95
N THR A 93 11.98 -2.91 14.43
CA THR A 93 12.22 -2.79 12.98
C THR A 93 13.07 -3.93 12.46
N ALA A 94 14.12 -4.34 13.16
CA ALA A 94 14.98 -5.44 12.74
C ALA A 94 14.23 -6.78 12.73
N CYS A 95 13.42 -7.07 13.75
CA CYS A 95 12.57 -8.26 13.80
C CYS A 95 11.59 -8.31 12.61
N LEU A 96 10.95 -7.17 12.32
CA LEU A 96 10.01 -7.04 11.20
C LEU A 96 10.72 -7.18 9.85
N PHE A 97 11.90 -6.57 9.70
CA PHE A 97 12.65 -6.62 8.46
C PHE A 97 13.22 -8.02 8.19
N ALA A 98 13.71 -8.73 9.20
CA ALA A 98 14.14 -10.12 9.11
C ALA A 98 12.95 -11.01 8.66
N ALA A 99 11.79 -10.89 9.30
CA ALA A 99 10.58 -11.61 8.88
C ALA A 99 10.17 -11.26 7.45
N PHE A 100 10.19 -9.97 7.06
CA PHE A 100 9.89 -9.54 5.69
C PHE A 100 10.82 -10.20 4.66
N LEU A 101 12.12 -10.24 4.92
CA LEU A 101 13.11 -10.88 4.03
C LEU A 101 12.86 -12.39 3.91
N ARG A 102 12.56 -13.07 5.03
CA ARG A 102 12.29 -14.52 5.10
C ARG A 102 11.06 -14.92 4.28
N TYR A 103 9.95 -14.21 4.44
CA TYR A 103 8.68 -14.56 3.79
C TYR A 103 8.46 -13.91 2.43
N ARG A 104 9.41 -13.09 1.95
CA ARG A 104 9.29 -12.33 0.69
C ARG A 104 8.90 -13.20 -0.50
N LYS A 105 9.63 -14.31 -0.71
CA LYS A 105 9.36 -15.23 -1.83
C LYS A 105 7.99 -15.88 -1.70
N GLN A 106 7.62 -16.31 -0.51
CA GLN A 106 6.32 -16.93 -0.25
C GLN A 106 5.15 -15.97 -0.50
N PHE A 107 5.31 -14.68 -0.20
CA PHE A 107 4.34 -13.67 -0.62
C PHE A 107 4.28 -13.52 -2.14
N ASP A 108 5.40 -13.55 -2.84
CA ASP A 108 5.42 -13.47 -4.31
C ASP A 108 4.73 -14.68 -4.95
N ASP A 109 5.01 -15.88 -4.46
CA ASP A 109 4.35 -17.11 -4.89
C ASP A 109 2.83 -17.07 -4.62
N PHE A 110 2.43 -16.50 -3.47
CA PHE A 110 1.02 -16.31 -3.13
C PHE A 110 0.32 -15.27 -4.03
N ILE A 111 1.00 -14.18 -4.40
CA ILE A 111 0.49 -13.20 -5.38
C ILE A 111 0.25 -13.89 -6.73
N ALA A 112 1.22 -14.68 -7.21
CA ALA A 112 1.09 -15.43 -8.45
C ALA A 112 -0.09 -16.41 -8.42
N ALA A 113 -0.23 -17.18 -7.34
CA ALA A 113 -1.34 -18.10 -7.17
C ALA A 113 -2.71 -17.40 -7.15
N GLN A 114 -2.84 -16.23 -6.51
CA GLN A 114 -4.08 -15.45 -6.52
C GLN A 114 -4.45 -14.87 -7.89
N LEU A 115 -3.49 -14.66 -8.78
CA LEU A 115 -3.76 -14.22 -10.15
C LEU A 115 -4.38 -15.30 -11.02
N GLU A 116 -4.14 -16.58 -10.70
CA GLU A 116 -4.58 -17.73 -11.50
C GLU A 116 -5.93 -18.32 -11.06
N THR A 117 -6.51 -17.85 -9.95
CA THR A 117 -7.78 -18.39 -9.43
C THR A 117 -8.78 -17.29 -9.13
N THR A 118 -10.07 -17.68 -9.09
CA THR A 118 -11.16 -16.82 -8.59
C THR A 118 -11.43 -17.03 -7.10
N ASP A 119 -10.80 -18.01 -6.46
CA ASP A 119 -11.01 -18.33 -5.05
C ASP A 119 -10.17 -17.44 -4.13
N ASN A 120 -10.68 -17.18 -2.93
CA ASN A 120 -9.90 -16.51 -1.90
C ASN A 120 -9.03 -17.54 -1.17
N LEU A 121 -7.76 -17.60 -1.55
CA LEU A 121 -6.81 -18.60 -1.05
C LEU A 121 -6.44 -18.35 0.43
N LYS A 122 -6.19 -19.45 1.15
CA LYS A 122 -5.54 -19.39 2.46
C LYS A 122 -4.05 -19.12 2.31
N LEU A 123 -3.49 -18.33 3.22
CA LEU A 123 -2.06 -18.07 3.25
C LEU A 123 -1.32 -19.25 3.93
N PRO A 124 -0.43 -19.99 3.22
CA PRO A 124 0.12 -21.25 3.72
C PRO A 124 1.00 -21.12 4.97
N PHE A 125 1.72 -20.00 5.11
CA PHE A 125 2.72 -19.76 6.16
C PHE A 125 2.20 -18.89 7.33
N THR A 126 0.88 -18.83 7.51
CA THR A 126 0.24 -17.99 8.55
C THR A 126 0.76 -18.30 9.95
N GLU A 127 0.82 -19.58 10.30
CA GLU A 127 1.22 -20.02 11.65
C GLU A 127 2.70 -19.78 11.89
N ASP A 128 3.56 -20.10 10.93
CA ASP A 128 5.01 -19.90 11.02
C ASP A 128 5.35 -18.42 11.21
N PHE A 129 4.72 -17.54 10.41
CA PHE A 129 4.86 -16.09 10.52
C PHE A 129 4.42 -15.56 11.89
N HIS A 130 3.29 -16.06 12.39
CA HIS A 130 2.78 -15.67 13.69
C HIS A 130 3.72 -16.07 14.82
N GLN A 131 4.16 -17.33 14.85
CA GLN A 131 5.05 -17.85 15.89
C GLN A 131 6.41 -17.15 15.87
N GLU A 132 6.94 -16.83 14.70
CA GLU A 132 8.19 -16.11 14.56
C GLU A 132 8.16 -14.73 15.23
N LEU A 133 7.15 -13.91 14.97
CA LEU A 133 7.05 -12.58 15.58
C LEU A 133 6.59 -12.65 17.05
N LYS A 134 5.80 -13.66 17.40
CA LYS A 134 5.34 -13.91 18.76
C LYS A 134 6.49 -14.22 19.72
N ARG A 135 7.52 -14.96 19.27
CA ARG A 135 8.72 -15.27 20.08
C ARG A 135 9.46 -14.02 20.56
N PHE A 136 9.37 -12.91 19.81
CA PHE A 136 9.94 -11.62 20.20
C PHE A 136 9.04 -10.78 21.12
N GLY A 137 7.86 -11.30 21.49
CA GLY A 137 6.89 -10.63 22.36
C GLY A 137 5.97 -9.64 21.66
N MET A 138 5.83 -9.73 20.33
CA MET A 138 4.94 -8.85 19.58
C MET A 138 3.46 -9.24 19.82
N PRO A 139 2.55 -8.26 20.02
CA PRO A 139 1.11 -8.52 20.18
C PRO A 139 0.47 -9.07 18.90
N ASP A 140 -0.50 -9.98 19.02
CA ASP A 140 -1.19 -10.61 17.89
C ASP A 140 -1.80 -9.59 16.92
N SER A 141 -2.39 -8.51 17.44
CA SER A 141 -2.98 -7.46 16.61
C SER A 141 -1.96 -6.74 15.72
N GLN A 142 -0.73 -6.57 16.20
CA GLN A 142 0.37 -6.02 15.42
C GLN A 142 0.90 -7.03 14.41
N ILE A 143 1.05 -8.31 14.79
CA ILE A 143 1.52 -9.37 13.90
C ILE A 143 0.61 -9.46 12.66
N TRP A 144 -0.70 -9.54 12.84
CA TRP A 144 -1.65 -9.63 11.72
C TRP A 144 -1.67 -8.36 10.85
N ARG A 145 -1.48 -7.20 11.46
CA ARG A 145 -1.34 -5.94 10.73
C ARG A 145 -0.08 -5.94 9.86
N TYR A 146 1.07 -6.32 10.42
CA TYR A 146 2.33 -6.36 9.66
C TYR A 146 2.32 -7.43 8.56
N LEU A 147 1.69 -8.57 8.80
CA LEU A 147 1.47 -9.56 7.74
C LEU A 147 0.70 -8.95 6.57
N ALA A 148 -0.35 -8.19 6.84
CA ALA A 148 -1.14 -7.52 5.81
C ALA A 148 -0.35 -6.39 5.11
N ILE A 149 0.47 -5.63 5.85
CA ILE A 149 1.36 -4.60 5.29
C ILE A 149 2.45 -5.25 4.41
N PHE A 150 3.05 -6.35 4.81
CA PHE A 150 4.06 -7.04 4.01
C PHE A 150 3.48 -7.57 2.70
N PHE A 151 2.28 -8.14 2.75
CA PHE A 151 1.56 -8.52 1.54
C PHE A 151 1.26 -7.31 0.63
N GLN A 152 0.86 -6.18 1.21
CA GLN A 152 0.66 -4.93 0.48
C GLN A 152 1.94 -4.43 -0.17
N LEU A 153 3.07 -4.38 0.57
CA LEU A 153 4.39 -3.98 0.05
C LEU A 153 4.82 -4.86 -1.13
N ARG A 154 4.63 -6.19 -1.02
CA ARG A 154 4.97 -7.12 -2.11
C ARG A 154 4.11 -6.92 -3.34
N ARG A 155 2.80 -6.72 -3.17
CA ARG A 155 1.88 -6.42 -4.28
C ARG A 155 2.24 -5.10 -4.97
N ALA A 156 2.48 -4.04 -4.22
CA ALA A 156 2.89 -2.75 -4.78
C ALA A 156 4.19 -2.86 -5.58
N TYR A 157 5.20 -3.55 -5.03
CA TYR A 157 6.45 -3.81 -5.74
C TYR A 157 6.21 -4.60 -7.04
N TYR A 158 5.41 -5.65 -6.97
CA TYR A 158 5.06 -6.50 -8.11
C TYR A 158 4.34 -5.71 -9.21
N PHE A 159 3.27 -4.98 -8.87
CA PHE A 159 2.45 -4.29 -9.87
C PHE A 159 3.14 -3.06 -10.44
N ILE A 160 3.81 -2.25 -9.63
CA ILE A 160 4.59 -1.10 -10.13
C ILE A 160 5.70 -1.58 -11.05
N GLY A 161 6.45 -2.62 -10.67
CA GLY A 161 7.52 -3.16 -11.50
C GLY A 161 7.04 -3.78 -12.81
N ARG A 162 5.90 -4.49 -12.78
CA ARG A 162 5.34 -5.21 -13.93
C ARG A 162 4.58 -4.31 -14.93
N LEU A 163 3.79 -3.37 -14.40
CA LEU A 163 2.90 -2.54 -15.24
C LEU A 163 3.61 -1.31 -15.81
N ILE A 164 4.60 -0.80 -15.11
CA ILE A 164 5.38 0.37 -15.53
C ILE A 164 6.73 -0.12 -16.08
N GLN A 165 6.74 -0.43 -17.37
CA GLN A 165 7.92 -0.97 -18.05
C GLN A 165 8.81 0.14 -18.64
N GLY A 166 10.11 -0.14 -18.77
CA GLY A 166 11.12 0.74 -19.33
C GLY A 166 12.31 0.97 -18.40
N GLN A 167 13.40 1.52 -18.94
CA GLN A 167 14.67 1.74 -18.22
C GLN A 167 15.08 3.23 -18.14
N GLY A 168 14.28 4.14 -18.72
CA GLY A 168 14.59 5.58 -18.72
C GLY A 168 14.37 6.22 -17.34
N GLU A 169 15.02 7.38 -17.13
CA GLU A 169 14.91 8.13 -15.88
C GLU A 169 13.45 8.54 -15.56
N SER A 170 12.67 8.91 -16.57
CA SER A 170 11.23 9.23 -16.41
C SER A 170 10.41 8.05 -15.87
N VAL A 171 10.72 6.84 -16.33
CA VAL A 171 10.05 5.61 -15.86
C VAL A 171 10.45 5.28 -14.42
N SER A 172 11.74 5.43 -14.10
CA SER A 172 12.23 5.24 -12.71
C SER A 172 11.57 6.23 -11.75
N ARG A 173 11.48 7.51 -12.16
CA ARG A 173 10.79 8.55 -11.40
C ARG A 173 9.30 8.26 -11.23
N LEU A 174 8.63 7.77 -12.28
CA LEU A 174 7.22 7.38 -12.20
C LEU A 174 7.01 6.24 -11.20
N ARG A 175 7.85 5.19 -11.23
CA ARG A 175 7.76 4.09 -10.25
C ARG A 175 7.94 4.60 -8.81
N GLU A 176 8.89 5.50 -8.58
CA GLU A 176 9.11 6.14 -7.29
C GLU A 176 7.88 6.93 -6.82
N GLN A 177 7.29 7.73 -7.70
CA GLN A 177 6.06 8.50 -7.40
C GLN A 177 4.85 7.61 -7.15
N LEU A 178 4.69 6.52 -7.89
CA LEU A 178 3.60 5.56 -7.65
C LEU A 178 3.74 4.87 -6.29
N TRP A 179 4.96 4.51 -5.90
CA TRP A 179 5.21 3.98 -4.56
C TRP A 179 4.85 5.00 -3.47
N GLN A 180 5.28 6.26 -3.63
CA GLN A 180 4.92 7.35 -2.72
C GLN A 180 3.41 7.60 -2.68
N ASN A 181 2.71 7.41 -3.80
CA ASN A 181 1.26 7.52 -3.84
C ASN A 181 0.55 6.42 -3.04
N VAL A 182 1.12 5.21 -2.98
CA VAL A 182 0.58 4.08 -2.20
C VAL A 182 0.95 4.20 -0.71
N PHE A 183 2.21 4.55 -0.38
CA PHE A 183 2.77 4.48 0.98
C PHE A 183 3.17 5.83 1.56
N THR A 184 2.89 6.94 0.87
CA THR A 184 3.44 8.27 1.15
C THR A 184 4.96 8.35 0.95
N GLU A 185 5.56 9.52 1.15
CA GLU A 185 7.01 9.69 1.06
C GLU A 185 7.73 9.00 2.22
N ASP A 186 7.14 9.05 3.42
CA ASP A 186 7.63 8.34 4.61
C ASP A 186 6.76 7.12 4.92
N SER A 187 7.31 5.92 4.66
CA SER A 187 6.62 4.66 4.91
C SER A 187 6.38 4.39 6.40
N ARG A 188 7.11 5.05 7.32
CA ARG A 188 6.85 4.99 8.77
C ARG A 188 5.56 5.70 9.11
N LEU A 189 5.39 6.92 8.59
CA LEU A 189 4.14 7.68 8.75
C LEU A 189 2.94 6.91 8.21
N TYR A 190 3.11 6.25 7.07
CA TYR A 190 2.10 5.35 6.53
C TYR A 190 1.75 4.23 7.50
N ASN A 191 2.76 3.50 7.98
CA ASN A 191 2.57 2.36 8.88
C ASN A 191 1.94 2.75 10.23
N GLU A 192 2.24 3.92 10.76
CA GLU A 192 1.73 4.37 12.05
C GLU A 192 0.31 4.95 11.96
N HIS A 193 0.00 5.72 10.91
CA HIS A 193 -1.19 6.58 10.91
C HIS A 193 -2.09 6.46 9.70
N LEU A 194 -1.61 5.97 8.54
CA LEU A 194 -2.31 6.09 7.27
C LEU A 194 -2.74 4.76 6.63
N TRP A 195 -2.22 3.63 7.09
CA TRP A 195 -2.44 2.32 6.48
C TRP A 195 -3.92 1.94 6.30
N ASN A 196 -4.81 2.49 7.14
CA ASN A 196 -6.26 2.26 7.14
C ASN A 196 -7.08 3.51 6.76
N ARG A 197 -6.45 4.53 6.15
CA ARG A 197 -7.09 5.80 5.78
C ARG A 197 -6.76 6.24 4.35
N MET A 198 -6.19 5.36 3.53
CA MET A 198 -5.80 5.74 2.16
C MET A 198 -6.99 6.01 1.23
N GLU A 199 -8.19 5.62 1.63
CA GLU A 199 -9.43 6.02 0.97
C GLU A 199 -9.65 7.53 0.99
N ASP A 200 -9.11 8.26 1.97
CA ASP A 200 -9.22 9.72 2.06
C ASP A 200 -8.34 10.45 1.02
N PHE A 201 -7.41 9.76 0.39
CA PHE A 201 -6.45 10.32 -0.57
C PHE A 201 -6.84 9.94 -2.01
N SER A 202 -7.60 10.81 -2.68
CA SER A 202 -7.89 10.65 -4.10
C SER A 202 -6.65 10.96 -4.95
N THR A 203 -6.52 10.28 -6.08
CA THR A 203 -5.40 10.47 -7.01
C THR A 203 -5.93 10.93 -8.36
N LEU A 204 -5.30 11.95 -8.95
CA LEU A 204 -5.57 12.39 -10.32
C LEU A 204 -4.34 12.14 -11.19
N LEU A 205 -4.51 11.36 -12.26
CA LEU A 205 -3.49 11.04 -13.26
C LEU A 205 -3.71 11.91 -14.50
N LEU A 206 -2.75 12.75 -14.82
CA LEU A 206 -2.76 13.63 -15.98
C LEU A 206 -1.76 13.14 -17.04
N GLY A 207 -2.16 13.16 -18.30
CA GLY A 207 -1.29 12.78 -19.39
C GLY A 207 -2.05 12.49 -20.67
N GLU A 208 -1.35 12.54 -21.81
CA GLU A 208 -1.91 12.23 -23.12
C GLU A 208 -2.47 10.81 -23.21
N THR A 209 -3.32 10.56 -24.19
CA THR A 209 -3.83 9.22 -24.47
C THR A 209 -2.67 8.27 -24.80
N GLY A 210 -2.72 7.05 -24.27
CA GLY A 210 -1.67 6.04 -24.52
C GLY A 210 -0.43 6.14 -23.60
N THR A 211 -0.34 7.11 -22.70
CA THR A 211 0.83 7.26 -21.78
C THR A 211 0.87 6.27 -20.62
N GLY A 212 -0.13 5.37 -20.51
CA GLY A 212 -0.15 4.33 -19.46
C GLY A 212 -0.87 4.74 -18.18
N LYS A 213 -1.76 5.74 -18.20
CA LYS A 213 -2.57 6.15 -17.04
C LYS A 213 -3.33 4.98 -16.42
N GLY A 214 -3.95 4.11 -17.24
CA GLY A 214 -4.64 2.91 -16.78
C GLY A 214 -3.71 1.91 -16.05
N ASN A 215 -2.48 1.73 -16.55
CA ASN A 215 -1.47 0.89 -15.88
C ASN A 215 -1.04 1.48 -14.53
N ALA A 216 -0.85 2.80 -14.47
CA ALA A 216 -0.55 3.50 -13.22
C ALA A 216 -1.70 3.37 -12.21
N ALA A 217 -2.95 3.57 -12.66
CA ALA A 217 -4.14 3.39 -11.85
C ALA A 217 -4.27 1.95 -11.32
N ALA A 218 -4.04 0.95 -12.17
CA ALA A 218 -4.06 -0.46 -11.76
C ALA A 218 -2.96 -0.79 -10.75
N ALA A 219 -1.74 -0.24 -10.95
CA ALA A 219 -0.64 -0.43 -10.01
C ALA A 219 -0.96 0.14 -8.61
N ILE A 220 -1.58 1.32 -8.54
CA ILE A 220 -2.05 1.91 -7.28
C ILE A 220 -3.21 1.10 -6.70
N GLY A 221 -4.25 0.85 -7.51
CA GLY A 221 -5.50 0.26 -7.06
C GLY A 221 -5.37 -1.18 -6.54
N GLN A 222 -4.51 -1.98 -7.17
CA GLN A 222 -4.22 -3.35 -6.71
C GLN A 222 -3.24 -3.41 -5.53
N SER A 223 -2.72 -2.26 -5.11
CA SER A 223 -1.77 -2.13 -3.99
C SER A 223 -2.40 -1.59 -2.70
N GLY A 224 -3.72 -1.51 -2.61
CA GLY A 224 -4.44 -1.09 -1.40
C GLY A 224 -4.24 -2.05 -0.22
N PHE A 225 -4.43 -1.55 1.00
CA PHE A 225 -4.36 -2.38 2.21
C PHE A 225 -5.59 -3.29 2.30
N ILE A 226 -5.37 -4.59 2.45
CA ILE A 226 -6.43 -5.59 2.66
C ILE A 226 -6.15 -6.29 3.99
N PRO A 227 -7.04 -6.17 4.99
CA PRO A 227 -6.84 -6.81 6.29
C PRO A 227 -6.77 -8.34 6.19
N PHE A 228 -5.95 -8.94 7.05
CA PHE A 228 -5.89 -10.38 7.23
C PHE A 228 -6.91 -10.86 8.27
N ASP A 229 -7.58 -11.97 8.01
CA ASP A 229 -8.47 -12.64 8.94
C ASP A 229 -7.79 -13.91 9.50
N PRO A 230 -7.26 -13.87 10.73
CA PRO A 230 -6.53 -15.01 11.29
C PRO A 230 -7.40 -16.25 11.49
N LYS A 231 -8.72 -16.09 11.70
CA LYS A 231 -9.65 -17.22 11.85
C LYS A 231 -9.83 -18.02 10.57
N LYS A 232 -9.70 -17.33 9.42
CA LYS A 232 -9.82 -17.95 8.10
C LYS A 232 -8.46 -18.28 7.50
N SER A 233 -7.35 -17.82 8.10
CA SER A 233 -6.00 -17.84 7.54
C SER A 233 -5.94 -17.25 6.12
N ALA A 234 -6.70 -16.19 5.86
CA ALA A 234 -6.86 -15.58 4.54
C ALA A 234 -7.05 -14.06 4.66
N PHE A 235 -6.72 -13.33 3.59
CA PHE A 235 -7.10 -11.92 3.50
C PHE A 235 -8.61 -11.77 3.37
N LYS A 236 -9.18 -10.65 3.84
CA LYS A 236 -10.63 -10.43 3.81
C LYS A 236 -11.21 -10.47 2.41
N GLU A 237 -10.43 -10.10 1.41
CA GLU A 237 -10.77 -10.23 0.00
C GLU A 237 -9.52 -10.44 -0.87
N ARG A 238 -9.74 -10.77 -2.13
CA ARG A 238 -8.67 -10.87 -3.12
C ARG A 238 -8.34 -9.48 -3.67
N PHE A 239 -7.06 -9.20 -3.87
CA PHE A 239 -6.66 -7.93 -4.48
C PHE A 239 -7.14 -7.80 -5.94
N THR A 240 -7.37 -8.91 -6.64
CA THR A 240 -7.86 -8.92 -8.03
C THR A 240 -9.30 -8.43 -8.16
N SER A 241 -10.11 -8.54 -7.11
CA SER A 241 -11.47 -7.98 -7.04
C SER A 241 -11.52 -6.59 -6.40
N ALA A 242 -10.41 -6.12 -5.84
CA ALA A 242 -10.34 -4.84 -5.16
C ALA A 242 -10.14 -3.63 -6.10
N PHE A 243 -9.93 -3.86 -7.41
CA PHE A 243 -9.78 -2.78 -8.39
C PHE A 243 -10.89 -2.83 -9.41
N VAL A 244 -11.72 -1.77 -9.44
CA VAL A 244 -12.81 -1.60 -10.39
C VAL A 244 -12.51 -0.40 -11.28
N ALA A 245 -12.57 -0.58 -12.60
CA ALA A 245 -12.28 0.47 -13.56
C ALA A 245 -13.50 0.74 -14.46
N ILE A 246 -13.70 2.00 -14.80
CA ILE A 246 -14.66 2.43 -15.82
C ILE A 246 -14.03 3.55 -16.66
N ASN A 247 -14.20 3.45 -17.97
CA ASN A 247 -13.91 4.56 -18.87
C ASN A 247 -15.22 5.32 -19.16
N LEU A 248 -15.29 6.57 -18.69
CA LEU A 248 -16.51 7.37 -18.77
C LEU A 248 -16.83 7.81 -20.20
N ALA A 249 -15.85 7.89 -21.09
CA ALA A 249 -16.06 8.24 -22.50
C ALA A 249 -16.73 7.11 -23.32
N GLU A 250 -16.78 5.87 -22.80
CA GLU A 250 -17.43 4.75 -23.50
C GLU A 250 -18.97 4.73 -23.35
N TYR A 251 -19.51 5.54 -22.43
CA TYR A 251 -20.94 5.55 -22.13
C TYR A 251 -21.60 6.83 -22.62
N PRO A 252 -22.82 6.75 -23.21
CA PRO A 252 -23.66 7.92 -23.41
C PRO A 252 -23.92 8.65 -22.10
N GLU A 253 -23.95 9.97 -22.11
CA GLU A 253 -24.13 10.81 -20.91
C GLU A 253 -25.36 10.37 -20.06
N THR A 254 -26.44 9.96 -20.72
CA THR A 254 -27.67 9.48 -20.07
C THR A 254 -27.50 8.18 -19.27
N LEU A 255 -26.46 7.39 -19.57
CA LEU A 255 -26.20 6.10 -18.91
C LEU A 255 -25.07 6.19 -17.86
N ILE A 256 -24.15 7.16 -17.99
CA ILE A 256 -22.99 7.27 -17.09
C ILE A 256 -23.45 7.35 -15.63
N GLU A 257 -24.48 8.13 -15.33
CA GLU A 257 -24.99 8.29 -13.97
C GLU A 257 -25.49 6.95 -13.40
N SER A 258 -26.18 6.17 -14.22
CA SER A 258 -26.66 4.84 -13.85
C SER A 258 -25.54 3.84 -13.66
N GLU A 259 -24.50 3.87 -14.49
CA GLU A 259 -23.31 3.01 -14.36
C GLU A 259 -22.51 3.34 -13.09
N LEU A 260 -22.38 4.62 -12.79
CA LEU A 260 -21.66 5.06 -11.58
C LEU A 260 -22.42 4.72 -10.30
N PHE A 261 -23.66 5.19 -10.17
CA PHE A 261 -24.41 5.17 -8.91
C PHE A 261 -25.45 4.06 -8.81
N GLY A 262 -25.76 3.39 -9.95
CA GLY A 262 -26.86 2.45 -10.03
C GLY A 262 -28.23 3.12 -10.18
N HIS A 263 -29.25 2.34 -10.40
CA HIS A 263 -30.63 2.82 -10.45
C HIS A 263 -31.61 1.84 -9.80
N ARG A 264 -32.76 2.36 -9.36
CA ARG A 264 -33.91 1.54 -8.97
C ARG A 264 -34.73 1.14 -10.19
N LYS A 265 -35.42 0.02 -10.09
CA LYS A 265 -36.44 -0.37 -11.06
C LYS A 265 -37.45 0.79 -11.26
N GLY A 266 -37.68 1.16 -12.50
CA GLY A 266 -38.59 2.26 -12.87
C GLY A 266 -38.01 3.68 -12.70
N ALA A 267 -36.72 3.84 -12.49
CA ALA A 267 -36.08 5.15 -12.31
C ALA A 267 -36.11 6.02 -13.58
N PHE A 268 -36.14 5.40 -14.75
CA PHE A 268 -36.28 6.06 -16.06
C PHE A 268 -36.90 5.09 -17.07
N THR A 269 -37.30 5.59 -18.25
CA THR A 269 -37.86 4.76 -19.30
C THR A 269 -36.84 3.72 -19.76
N GLY A 270 -37.15 2.42 -19.58
CA GLY A 270 -36.26 1.30 -19.88
C GLY A 270 -35.57 0.69 -18.64
N ALA A 271 -35.70 1.25 -17.44
CA ALA A 271 -35.22 0.69 -16.21
C ALA A 271 -36.11 -0.47 -15.73
N VAL A 272 -36.09 -1.62 -16.43
CA VAL A 272 -36.94 -2.79 -16.14
C VAL A 272 -36.58 -3.44 -14.82
N ASP A 273 -35.29 -3.49 -14.48
CA ASP A 273 -34.76 -4.02 -13.24
C ASP A 273 -33.86 -3.00 -12.53
N GLY A 274 -33.52 -3.25 -11.26
CA GLY A 274 -32.55 -2.43 -10.54
C GLY A 274 -31.12 -2.79 -10.95
N HIS A 275 -30.22 -1.80 -10.94
CA HIS A 275 -28.82 -1.96 -11.27
C HIS A 275 -27.93 -1.44 -10.12
N ASP A 276 -26.89 -2.20 -9.81
CA ASP A 276 -25.88 -1.79 -8.84
C ASP A 276 -24.71 -1.11 -9.56
N GLY A 277 -24.58 0.20 -9.35
CA GLY A 277 -23.50 1.00 -9.93
C GLY A 277 -22.12 0.63 -9.35
N ILE A 278 -21.07 1.13 -10.02
CA ILE A 278 -19.68 0.80 -9.64
C ILE A 278 -19.30 1.30 -8.25
N PHE A 279 -19.89 2.41 -7.77
CA PHE A 279 -19.67 2.87 -6.39
C PHE A 279 -20.14 1.85 -5.36
N GLN A 280 -21.21 1.09 -5.64
CA GLN A 280 -21.70 0.04 -4.76
C GLN A 280 -20.89 -1.24 -4.88
N ARG A 281 -20.38 -1.55 -6.08
CA ARG A 281 -19.57 -2.75 -6.34
C ARG A 281 -18.13 -2.63 -5.84
N CYS A 282 -17.64 -1.41 -5.63
CA CYS A 282 -16.31 -1.18 -5.12
C CYS A 282 -16.22 -1.59 -3.64
N SER A 283 -15.27 -2.47 -3.33
CA SER A 283 -15.00 -2.93 -1.98
C SER A 283 -14.49 -1.79 -1.08
N PRO A 284 -14.74 -1.85 0.24
CA PRO A 284 -14.12 -0.94 1.22
C PRO A 284 -12.59 -0.96 1.23
N TYR A 285 -11.98 -2.05 0.77
CA TYR A 285 -10.51 -2.21 0.67
C TYR A 285 -10.01 -1.98 -0.75
N GLY A 286 -10.90 -1.58 -1.65
CA GLY A 286 -10.65 -1.45 -3.07
C GLY A 286 -10.40 -0.03 -3.53
N ALA A 287 -10.15 0.08 -4.83
CA ALA A 287 -10.04 1.35 -5.54
C ALA A 287 -10.94 1.36 -6.77
N LEU A 288 -11.56 2.51 -6.98
CA LEU A 288 -12.37 2.81 -8.17
C LEU A 288 -11.56 3.73 -9.09
N PHE A 289 -11.34 3.27 -10.32
CA PHE A 289 -10.68 4.05 -11.36
C PHE A 289 -11.71 4.64 -12.31
N LEU A 290 -11.71 5.96 -12.41
CA LEU A 290 -12.55 6.77 -13.30
C LEU A 290 -11.68 7.34 -14.42
N ASP A 291 -11.67 6.70 -15.59
CA ASP A 291 -10.92 7.21 -16.74
C ASP A 291 -11.73 8.26 -17.51
N GLU A 292 -11.02 9.21 -18.10
CA GLU A 292 -11.52 10.37 -18.86
C GLU A 292 -12.55 11.22 -18.07
N ILE A 293 -12.21 11.52 -16.81
CA ILE A 293 -13.06 12.33 -15.90
C ILE A 293 -13.30 13.76 -16.42
N GLY A 294 -12.41 14.28 -17.30
CA GLY A 294 -12.54 15.60 -17.90
C GLY A 294 -13.64 15.70 -18.97
N ASP A 295 -14.22 14.58 -19.41
CA ASP A 295 -15.27 14.55 -20.45
C ASP A 295 -16.70 14.48 -19.88
N VAL A 296 -16.86 14.41 -18.55
CA VAL A 296 -18.20 14.34 -17.93
C VAL A 296 -18.84 15.71 -17.77
N SER A 297 -20.16 15.76 -17.87
CA SER A 297 -20.93 17.00 -17.72
C SER A 297 -20.84 17.63 -16.33
N LEU A 298 -21.00 18.95 -16.23
CA LEU A 298 -20.96 19.67 -14.97
C LEU A 298 -21.92 19.13 -13.89
N PRO A 299 -23.19 18.76 -14.21
CA PRO A 299 -24.09 18.17 -13.22
C PRO A 299 -23.51 16.88 -12.61
N LEU A 300 -22.88 16.04 -13.44
CA LEU A 300 -22.27 14.80 -12.98
C LEU A 300 -21.00 15.06 -12.15
N GLN A 301 -20.17 16.05 -12.54
CA GLN A 301 -19.02 16.48 -11.75
C GLN A 301 -19.44 16.91 -10.34
N VAL A 302 -20.53 17.70 -10.21
CA VAL A 302 -21.06 18.14 -8.91
C VAL A 302 -21.53 16.93 -8.08
N LYS A 303 -22.18 15.94 -8.70
CA LYS A 303 -22.61 14.73 -7.99
C LYS A 303 -21.44 13.87 -7.54
N LEU A 304 -20.42 13.73 -8.37
CA LEU A 304 -19.16 13.06 -8.01
C LEU A 304 -18.46 13.78 -6.86
N LEU A 305 -18.31 15.10 -6.93
CA LEU A 305 -17.69 15.90 -5.87
C LEU A 305 -18.39 15.70 -4.53
N ARG A 306 -19.73 15.75 -4.50
CA ARG A 306 -20.50 15.47 -3.27
C ARG A 306 -20.25 14.06 -2.75
N THR A 307 -20.23 13.06 -3.64
CA THR A 307 -19.96 11.67 -3.28
C THR A 307 -18.57 11.51 -2.66
N LEU A 308 -17.57 12.22 -3.18
CA LEU A 308 -16.20 12.21 -2.64
C LEU A 308 -16.12 12.90 -1.27
N GLN A 309 -16.80 14.04 -1.11
CA GLN A 309 -16.78 14.80 0.13
C GLN A 309 -17.57 14.14 1.26
N GLU A 310 -18.80 13.68 0.95
CA GLU A 310 -19.71 13.08 1.95
C GLU A 310 -19.46 11.59 2.15
N ARG A 311 -18.71 10.95 1.25
CA ARG A 311 -18.54 9.49 1.21
C ARG A 311 -19.87 8.73 1.17
N THR A 312 -20.91 9.38 0.60
CA THR A 312 -22.24 8.80 0.42
C THR A 312 -22.78 9.14 -0.96
N PHE A 313 -23.57 8.23 -1.49
CA PHE A 313 -24.29 8.42 -2.76
C PHE A 313 -25.69 7.82 -2.69
N ALA A 314 -26.54 8.12 -3.67
CA ALA A 314 -27.83 7.50 -3.83
C ALA A 314 -28.01 6.99 -5.26
N LYS A 315 -28.70 5.86 -5.42
CA LYS A 315 -29.10 5.34 -6.75
C LYS A 315 -30.04 6.31 -7.44
N VAL A 316 -30.00 6.32 -8.76
CA VAL A 316 -30.97 7.09 -9.57
C VAL A 316 -32.39 6.63 -9.24
N GLY A 317 -33.28 7.56 -8.95
CA GLY A 317 -34.64 7.28 -8.48
C GLY A 317 -34.75 6.84 -7.00
N SER A 318 -33.71 7.05 -6.19
CA SER A 318 -33.70 6.75 -4.76
C SER A 318 -33.20 7.93 -3.92
N HIS A 319 -33.75 8.07 -2.70
CA HIS A 319 -33.23 8.98 -1.67
C HIS A 319 -32.42 8.26 -0.58
N GLU A 320 -32.31 6.95 -0.68
CA GLU A 320 -31.54 6.14 0.28
C GLU A 320 -30.04 6.39 0.09
N LYS A 321 -29.38 6.85 1.16
CA LYS A 321 -27.92 7.08 1.15
C LYS A 321 -27.18 5.78 1.38
N LEU A 322 -26.30 5.44 0.45
CA LEU A 322 -25.35 4.33 0.50
C LEU A 322 -23.96 4.90 0.81
N ARG A 323 -23.16 4.15 1.58
CA ARG A 323 -21.80 4.56 1.93
C ARG A 323 -20.78 4.05 0.92
N PHE A 324 -19.85 4.90 0.53
CA PHE A 324 -18.68 4.56 -0.29
C PHE A 324 -17.41 4.63 0.56
N GLN A 325 -16.59 3.57 0.55
CA GLN A 325 -15.38 3.48 1.36
C GLN A 325 -14.11 3.23 0.53
N GLY A 326 -14.24 2.99 -0.77
CA GLY A 326 -13.10 2.74 -1.64
C GLY A 326 -12.25 3.99 -1.90
N ARG A 327 -11.02 3.78 -2.34
CA ARG A 327 -10.13 4.83 -2.83
C ARG A 327 -10.55 5.25 -4.24
N ILE A 328 -10.45 6.55 -4.55
CA ILE A 328 -10.69 7.06 -5.91
C ILE A 328 -9.37 7.35 -6.61
N ILE A 329 -9.28 6.85 -7.83
CA ILE A 329 -8.22 7.19 -8.79
C ILE A 329 -8.94 7.71 -10.04
N ALA A 330 -8.66 8.91 -10.46
CA ALA A 330 -9.22 9.51 -11.66
C ALA A 330 -8.12 9.78 -12.69
N ALA A 331 -8.48 9.75 -13.98
CA ALA A 331 -7.54 10.11 -15.03
C ALA A 331 -8.22 10.96 -16.10
N THR A 332 -7.44 11.79 -16.77
CA THR A 332 -7.86 12.54 -17.96
C THR A 332 -6.68 12.88 -18.85
N ASN A 333 -6.95 12.99 -20.15
CA ASN A 333 -6.04 13.54 -21.14
C ASN A 333 -6.25 15.05 -21.37
N ARG A 334 -7.30 15.63 -20.79
CA ARG A 334 -7.62 17.06 -20.92
C ARG A 334 -6.71 17.92 -20.05
N ASP A 335 -6.46 19.13 -20.49
CA ASP A 335 -5.85 20.14 -19.65
C ASP A 335 -6.87 20.68 -18.63
N VAL A 336 -6.73 20.19 -17.39
CA VAL A 336 -7.64 20.55 -16.29
C VAL A 336 -7.64 22.07 -16.04
N ARG A 337 -6.51 22.77 -16.22
CA ARG A 337 -6.44 24.21 -16.03
C ARG A 337 -7.30 24.94 -17.04
N SER A 338 -7.16 24.59 -18.32
CA SER A 338 -8.00 25.14 -19.37
C SER A 338 -9.49 24.87 -19.16
N LEU A 339 -9.85 23.64 -18.69
CA LEU A 339 -11.24 23.32 -18.39
C LEU A 339 -11.83 24.19 -17.25
N VAL A 340 -11.02 24.46 -16.22
CA VAL A 340 -11.44 25.35 -15.11
C VAL A 340 -11.59 26.81 -15.60
N GLU A 341 -10.66 27.32 -16.41
CA GLU A 341 -10.73 28.68 -16.99
C GLU A 341 -11.96 28.85 -17.91
N GLU A 342 -12.33 27.81 -18.64
CA GLU A 342 -13.52 27.78 -19.51
C GLU A 342 -14.83 27.53 -18.75
N GLY A 343 -14.79 27.30 -17.46
CA GLY A 343 -15.96 26.97 -16.64
C GLY A 343 -16.58 25.60 -16.95
N LYS A 344 -15.79 24.67 -17.49
CA LYS A 344 -16.21 23.30 -17.84
C LYS A 344 -15.85 22.27 -16.75
N MET A 345 -15.06 22.70 -15.75
CA MET A 345 -14.70 21.89 -14.59
C MET A 345 -14.60 22.76 -13.33
#